data_f4aa32251321145d14dbc6cb90f67469
#
_entry.id   f4aa32251321145d14dbc6cb90f67469
#
_cell.length_a   1.000
_cell.length_b   1.000
_cell.length_c   1.000
_cell.angle_alpha   90.00
_cell.angle_beta   90.00
_cell.angle_gamma   90.00
#
_symmetry.space_group_name_H-M   'P 1'
#
loop_
_entity.id
_entity.type
_entity.pdbx_description
1 polymer ?
#
loop_
_entity_poly.entity_id
_entity_poly.type
_entity_poly.pdbx_seq_one_letter_code
_entity_poly.pdbx_strand_id
1 'polypeptide(L)'
;MKIENKNVLVTGANGMVAYQLIKLLMDKNCNLTLTDLHKTSKFYTDVKYISGDLRSRSFSQSICKNQDIVFSLVGLKASPEECKNKPASHSVTMNQFNSNIIESAFKNDIEWFLYTSSVGVYYPAPILLEDDVWNTTPSPNDWYGGWAKRMGELNVEASMIEYGRNNCSIVRPANIYGKWDIFNDKATVVGSLINKGYQDDVLTVWGDGTPIRDFIYSKDVAMGMLHMVENEVTKPVNLGSGKGVTIKEISEIIANYFSKDIIWDSEKPMGDKKRLMSVERSESYGFKPQVSLEDGLVRTMKWYEEYGYEL
;
A
#
# COMPACT_ATOMS: atom_id res chain seq x y z
N MET A 1 -19.08 8.76 -6.89
CA MET A 1 -19.04 9.09 -8.35
C MET A 1 -19.12 7.83 -9.21
N LYS A 2 -19.51 7.95 -10.48
CA LYS A 2 -19.46 6.83 -11.44
C LYS A 2 -18.12 6.81 -12.15
N ILE A 3 -17.52 5.64 -12.28
CA ILE A 3 -16.22 5.43 -12.96
C ILE A 3 -16.42 5.06 -14.44
N GLU A 4 -17.61 4.58 -14.79
CA GLU A 4 -17.96 4.20 -16.17
C GLU A 4 -17.69 5.34 -17.18
N ASN A 5 -17.04 4.99 -18.29
CA ASN A 5 -16.63 5.91 -19.37
C ASN A 5 -15.62 7.00 -18.98
N LYS A 6 -15.03 6.93 -17.76
CA LYS A 6 -13.98 7.86 -17.32
C LYS A 6 -12.60 7.43 -17.79
N ASN A 7 -11.72 8.42 -18.00
CA ASN A 7 -10.29 8.19 -18.21
C ASN A 7 -9.61 8.04 -16.85
N VAL A 8 -9.13 6.86 -16.54
CA VAL A 8 -8.58 6.51 -15.23
C VAL A 8 -7.09 6.20 -15.33
N LEU A 9 -6.29 6.96 -14.61
CA LEU A 9 -4.87 6.74 -14.48
C LEU A 9 -4.57 5.92 -13.21
N VAL A 10 -3.82 4.83 -13.35
CA VAL A 10 -3.25 4.07 -12.22
C VAL A 10 -1.74 4.18 -12.28
N THR A 11 -1.13 4.77 -11.23
CA THR A 11 0.32 4.86 -11.10
C THR A 11 0.85 3.74 -10.21
N GLY A 12 2.12 3.31 -10.41
CA GLY A 12 2.65 2.14 -9.72
C GLY A 12 1.97 0.85 -10.18
N ALA A 13 1.65 0.77 -11.48
CA ALA A 13 0.80 -0.25 -12.08
C ALA A 13 1.34 -1.67 -11.96
N ASN A 14 2.64 -1.84 -11.69
CA ASN A 14 3.26 -3.15 -11.47
C ASN A 14 3.29 -3.57 -9.98
N GLY A 15 2.62 -2.82 -9.11
CA GLY A 15 2.51 -3.13 -7.70
C GLY A 15 1.39 -4.15 -7.36
N MET A 16 1.55 -4.82 -6.23
CA MET A 16 0.60 -5.82 -5.70
C MET A 16 -0.85 -5.31 -5.60
N VAL A 17 -1.06 -4.12 -5.06
CA VAL A 17 -2.40 -3.52 -4.92
C VAL A 17 -2.92 -3.06 -6.28
N ALA A 18 -2.04 -2.50 -7.13
CA ALA A 18 -2.41 -2.08 -8.47
C ALA A 18 -2.93 -3.24 -9.32
N TYR A 19 -2.31 -4.43 -9.22
CA TYR A 19 -2.81 -5.64 -9.87
C TYR A 19 -4.29 -5.90 -9.57
N GLN A 20 -4.66 -5.82 -8.28
CA GLN A 20 -6.04 -6.06 -7.86
C GLN A 20 -6.98 -4.92 -8.28
N LEU A 21 -6.52 -3.67 -8.17
CA LEU A 21 -7.33 -2.51 -8.52
C LEU A 21 -7.61 -2.44 -10.02
N ILE A 22 -6.60 -2.67 -10.85
CA ILE A 22 -6.76 -2.68 -12.32
C ILE A 22 -7.79 -3.73 -12.74
N LYS A 23 -7.74 -4.93 -12.14
CA LYS A 23 -8.74 -5.97 -12.40
C LYS A 23 -10.17 -5.50 -12.08
N LEU A 24 -10.37 -4.83 -10.94
CA LEU A 24 -11.67 -4.27 -10.57
C LEU A 24 -12.11 -3.14 -11.52
N LEU A 25 -11.17 -2.31 -11.98
CA LEU A 25 -11.46 -1.20 -12.90
C LEU A 25 -11.80 -1.70 -14.31
N MET A 26 -11.20 -2.79 -14.77
CA MET A 26 -11.56 -3.41 -16.06
C MET A 26 -13.03 -3.82 -16.11
N ASP A 27 -13.60 -4.23 -14.97
CA ASP A 27 -15.03 -4.58 -14.85
C ASP A 27 -15.95 -3.34 -14.82
N LYS A 28 -15.41 -2.11 -14.78
CA LYS A 28 -16.17 -0.85 -14.67
C LYS A 28 -16.38 -0.11 -15.98
N ASN A 29 -15.95 -0.68 -17.12
CA ASN A 29 -16.08 -0.06 -18.45
C ASN A 29 -15.50 1.38 -18.47
N CYS A 30 -14.27 1.56 -17.98
CA CYS A 30 -13.53 2.82 -18.02
C CYS A 30 -12.32 2.74 -18.95
N ASN A 31 -11.79 3.90 -19.36
CA ASN A 31 -10.60 4.00 -20.21
C ASN A 31 -9.35 4.02 -19.34
N LEU A 32 -8.68 2.87 -19.17
CA LEU A 32 -7.51 2.75 -18.32
C LEU A 32 -6.23 3.22 -19.00
N THR A 33 -5.44 3.99 -18.26
CA THR A 33 -4.03 4.28 -18.56
C THR A 33 -3.20 3.86 -17.36
N LEU A 34 -2.20 3.02 -17.59
CA LEU A 34 -1.30 2.49 -16.57
C LEU A 34 0.08 3.12 -16.70
N THR A 35 0.73 3.41 -15.57
CA THR A 35 2.13 3.90 -15.59
C THR A 35 2.96 3.33 -14.45
N ASP A 36 4.22 3.05 -14.78
CA ASP A 36 5.25 2.58 -13.85
C ASP A 36 6.64 2.91 -14.39
N LEU A 37 7.70 2.77 -13.57
CA LEU A 37 9.09 2.89 -13.99
C LEU A 37 9.53 1.80 -14.97
N HIS A 38 8.95 0.60 -14.88
CA HIS A 38 9.29 -0.53 -15.72
C HIS A 38 8.85 -0.28 -17.16
N LYS A 39 9.60 -0.81 -18.13
CA LYS A 39 9.35 -0.59 -19.57
C LYS A 39 8.02 -1.20 -20.04
N THR A 40 7.56 -2.25 -19.38
CA THR A 40 6.36 -3.00 -19.74
C THR A 40 5.46 -3.23 -18.55
N SER A 41 4.17 -3.41 -18.80
CA SER A 41 3.24 -3.89 -17.80
C SER A 41 3.60 -5.34 -17.42
N LYS A 42 3.63 -5.61 -16.13
CA LYS A 42 3.88 -6.95 -15.57
C LYS A 42 2.64 -7.84 -15.70
N PHE A 43 1.44 -7.26 -15.70
CA PHE A 43 0.19 -8.01 -15.49
C PHE A 43 -0.81 -7.92 -16.65
N TYR A 44 -0.86 -6.79 -17.34
CA TYR A 44 -1.91 -6.48 -18.31
C TYR A 44 -1.30 -5.95 -19.60
N THR A 45 -1.38 -6.75 -20.67
CA THR A 45 -0.82 -6.42 -22.00
C THR A 45 -1.79 -5.66 -22.87
N ASP A 46 -3.09 -5.81 -22.64
CA ASP A 46 -4.16 -5.23 -23.47
C ASP A 46 -4.69 -3.88 -22.97
N VAL A 47 -4.02 -3.31 -21.96
CA VAL A 47 -4.34 -2.00 -21.40
C VAL A 47 -3.26 -1.00 -21.78
N LYS A 48 -3.66 0.24 -22.10
CA LYS A 48 -2.71 1.32 -22.42
C LYS A 48 -1.71 1.50 -21.27
N TYR A 49 -0.44 1.29 -21.59
CA TYR A 49 0.66 1.40 -20.64
C TYR A 49 1.69 2.41 -21.12
N ILE A 50 2.10 3.33 -20.25
CA ILE A 50 3.11 4.36 -20.54
C ILE A 50 4.18 4.29 -19.45
N SER A 51 5.37 3.80 -19.82
CA SER A 51 6.53 3.77 -18.92
C SER A 51 7.08 5.17 -18.67
N GLY A 52 7.41 5.48 -17.42
CA GLY A 52 8.06 6.74 -17.09
C GLY A 52 8.29 6.94 -15.60
N ASP A 53 9.07 7.97 -15.32
CA ASP A 53 9.49 8.30 -13.97
C ASP A 53 8.71 9.50 -13.42
N LEU A 54 7.88 9.29 -12.41
CA LEU A 54 7.11 10.36 -11.76
C LEU A 54 7.97 11.38 -11.00
N ARG A 55 9.26 11.13 -10.80
CA ARG A 55 10.21 12.16 -10.32
C ARG A 55 10.45 13.23 -11.38
N SER A 56 10.19 12.94 -12.65
CA SER A 56 10.17 13.92 -13.72
C SER A 56 8.85 14.69 -13.69
N ARG A 57 8.93 15.99 -13.39
CA ARG A 57 7.76 16.90 -13.38
C ARG A 57 7.06 16.94 -14.73
N SER A 58 7.82 16.99 -15.83
CA SER A 58 7.26 17.00 -17.18
C SER A 58 6.53 15.72 -17.53
N PHE A 59 7.05 14.56 -17.11
CA PHE A 59 6.35 13.29 -17.27
C PHE A 59 5.06 13.25 -16.45
N SER A 60 5.11 13.61 -15.16
CA SER A 60 3.94 13.65 -14.29
C SER A 60 2.84 14.56 -14.86
N GLN A 61 3.20 15.72 -15.39
CA GLN A 61 2.26 16.63 -16.07
C GLN A 61 1.67 15.99 -17.33
N SER A 62 2.48 15.31 -18.13
CA SER A 62 2.01 14.71 -19.39
C SER A 62 1.06 13.55 -19.17
N ILE A 63 1.34 12.70 -18.16
CA ILE A 63 0.53 11.49 -17.90
C ILE A 63 -0.84 11.82 -17.28
N CYS A 64 -0.96 12.96 -16.59
CA CYS A 64 -2.23 13.44 -16.03
C CYS A 64 -3.13 14.13 -17.05
N LYS A 65 -2.64 14.47 -18.25
CA LYS A 65 -3.47 15.12 -19.28
C LYS A 65 -4.62 14.21 -19.72
N ASN A 66 -5.82 14.81 -19.78
CA ASN A 66 -7.05 14.14 -20.17
C ASN A 66 -7.40 12.92 -19.29
N GLN A 67 -6.97 12.93 -18.04
CA GLN A 67 -7.44 11.98 -17.06
C GLN A 67 -8.56 12.59 -16.23
N ASP A 68 -9.57 11.79 -15.92
CA ASP A 68 -10.67 12.19 -15.03
C ASP A 68 -10.38 11.76 -13.59
N ILE A 69 -9.81 10.56 -13.42
CA ILE A 69 -9.54 9.99 -12.11
C ILE A 69 -8.08 9.51 -12.04
N VAL A 70 -7.39 9.81 -10.95
CA VAL A 70 -6.03 9.33 -10.71
C VAL A 70 -5.97 8.51 -9.41
N PHE A 71 -5.59 7.25 -9.53
CA PHE A 71 -5.20 6.40 -8.40
C PHE A 71 -3.67 6.43 -8.25
N SER A 72 -3.18 7.14 -7.23
CA SER A 72 -1.75 7.25 -6.94
C SER A 72 -1.31 6.15 -5.99
N LEU A 73 -0.80 5.03 -6.56
CA LEU A 73 -0.37 3.85 -5.81
C LEU A 73 1.16 3.71 -5.72
N VAL A 74 1.90 4.66 -6.29
CA VAL A 74 3.37 4.60 -6.25
C VAL A 74 3.87 4.65 -4.80
N GLY A 75 4.76 3.73 -4.48
CA GLY A 75 5.45 3.66 -3.22
C GLY A 75 6.78 2.95 -3.37
N LEU A 76 7.72 3.25 -2.48
CA LEU A 76 8.95 2.48 -2.34
C LEU A 76 8.76 1.48 -1.22
N LYS A 77 8.89 0.20 -1.54
CA LYS A 77 8.95 -0.87 -0.57
C LYS A 77 10.41 -1.17 -0.27
N ALA A 78 10.77 -1.12 0.99
CA ALA A 78 12.11 -1.43 1.45
C ALA A 78 12.04 -2.12 2.82
N SER A 79 13.05 -2.93 3.13
CA SER A 79 13.18 -3.50 4.46
C SER A 79 13.44 -2.40 5.51
N PRO A 80 13.12 -2.63 6.79
CA PRO A 80 13.47 -1.67 7.87
C PRO A 80 14.96 -1.34 7.90
N GLU A 81 15.82 -2.30 7.59
CA GLU A 81 17.26 -2.10 7.51
C GLU A 81 17.67 -1.19 6.35
N GLU A 82 17.09 -1.38 5.16
CA GLU A 82 17.35 -0.51 4.00
C GLU A 82 16.86 0.92 4.27
N CYS A 83 15.69 1.09 4.87
CA CYS A 83 15.17 2.41 5.25
C CYS A 83 16.09 3.12 6.25
N LYS A 84 16.70 2.38 7.19
CA LYS A 84 17.65 2.92 8.17
C LYS A 84 18.99 3.28 7.55
N ASN A 85 19.49 2.45 6.63
CA ASN A 85 20.81 2.63 6.03
C ASN A 85 20.83 3.61 4.86
N LYS A 86 19.69 3.78 4.16
CA LYS A 86 19.53 4.66 2.98
C LYS A 86 18.33 5.60 3.11
N PRO A 87 18.19 6.37 4.20
CA PRO A 87 16.99 7.16 4.48
C PRO A 87 16.74 8.25 3.45
N ALA A 88 17.78 8.90 2.94
CA ALA A 88 17.64 9.94 1.92
C ALA A 88 17.14 9.38 0.60
N SER A 89 17.69 8.26 0.13
CA SER A 89 17.25 7.61 -1.11
C SER A 89 15.77 7.19 -1.04
N HIS A 90 15.29 6.81 0.13
CA HIS A 90 13.91 6.45 0.35
C HIS A 90 13.00 7.69 0.45
N SER A 91 13.28 8.60 1.38
CA SER A 91 12.43 9.76 1.69
C SER A 91 12.38 10.78 0.55
N VAL A 92 13.55 11.16 0.01
CA VAL A 92 13.64 12.18 -1.06
C VAL A 92 12.94 11.68 -2.32
N THR A 93 13.15 10.43 -2.70
CA THR A 93 12.49 9.83 -3.85
C THR A 93 10.97 9.83 -3.69
N MET A 94 10.46 9.45 -2.51
CA MET A 94 9.03 9.48 -2.22
C MET A 94 8.46 10.89 -2.29
N ASN A 95 9.14 11.88 -1.73
CA ASN A 95 8.70 13.27 -1.78
C ASN A 95 8.64 13.79 -3.22
N GLN A 96 9.63 13.46 -4.06
CA GLN A 96 9.67 13.89 -5.46
C GLN A 96 8.47 13.36 -6.25
N PHE A 97 8.23 12.05 -6.28
CA PHE A 97 7.13 11.52 -7.07
C PHE A 97 5.75 11.89 -6.51
N ASN A 98 5.58 11.93 -5.18
CA ASN A 98 4.33 12.36 -4.56
C ASN A 98 4.01 13.82 -4.89
N SER A 99 4.95 14.74 -4.71
CA SER A 99 4.73 16.16 -5.01
C SER A 99 4.41 16.38 -6.49
N ASN A 100 5.15 15.73 -7.38
CA ASN A 100 4.95 15.89 -8.82
C ASN A 100 3.59 15.36 -9.28
N ILE A 101 3.17 14.17 -8.84
CA ILE A 101 1.89 13.60 -9.30
C ILE A 101 0.69 14.35 -8.72
N ILE A 102 0.75 14.78 -7.46
CA ILE A 102 -0.29 15.57 -6.81
C ILE A 102 -0.45 16.91 -7.53
N GLU A 103 0.64 17.69 -7.67
CA GLU A 103 0.62 18.96 -8.38
C GLU A 103 0.08 18.80 -9.80
N SER A 104 0.53 17.78 -10.52
CA SER A 104 0.13 17.53 -11.91
C SER A 104 -1.34 17.18 -12.02
N ALA A 105 -1.87 16.38 -11.12
CA ALA A 105 -3.27 16.02 -11.09
C ALA A 105 -4.17 17.26 -10.90
N PHE A 106 -3.89 18.07 -9.90
CA PHE A 106 -4.67 19.29 -9.64
C PHE A 106 -4.57 20.34 -10.76
N LYS A 107 -3.39 20.50 -11.37
CA LYS A 107 -3.20 21.40 -12.51
C LYS A 107 -3.89 20.94 -13.80
N ASN A 108 -4.16 19.66 -13.94
CA ASN A 108 -4.89 19.10 -15.08
C ASN A 108 -6.40 18.96 -14.84
N ASP A 109 -6.92 19.58 -13.79
CA ASP A 109 -8.35 19.67 -13.49
C ASP A 109 -9.06 18.30 -13.36
N ILE A 110 -8.35 17.27 -12.83
CA ILE A 110 -8.95 15.95 -12.64
C ILE A 110 -10.21 16.01 -11.77
N GLU A 111 -11.16 15.13 -12.01
CA GLU A 111 -12.38 15.06 -11.24
C GLU A 111 -12.13 14.46 -9.83
N TRP A 112 -11.25 13.45 -9.73
CA TRP A 112 -10.94 12.81 -8.46
C TRP A 112 -9.50 12.30 -8.36
N PHE A 113 -8.88 12.50 -7.21
CA PHE A 113 -7.55 11.99 -6.89
C PHE A 113 -7.60 11.07 -5.68
N LEU A 114 -7.04 9.87 -5.77
CA LEU A 114 -6.80 9.02 -4.59
C LEU A 114 -5.31 9.00 -4.26
N TYR A 115 -5.00 9.41 -3.05
CA TYR A 115 -3.65 9.31 -2.48
C TYR A 115 -3.52 8.10 -1.57
N THR A 116 -2.51 7.26 -1.86
CA THR A 116 -2.17 6.12 -1.00
C THR A 116 -1.11 6.53 0.02
N SER A 117 -1.56 6.77 1.24
CA SER A 117 -0.72 6.97 2.42
C SER A 117 -0.29 5.62 3.03
N SER A 118 -0.13 5.49 4.34
CA SER A 118 0.38 4.27 4.98
C SER A 118 0.11 4.26 6.48
N VAL A 119 0.08 3.07 7.09
CA VAL A 119 0.16 2.89 8.55
C VAL A 119 1.43 3.52 9.15
N GLY A 120 2.49 3.70 8.36
CA GLY A 120 3.74 4.34 8.79
C GLY A 120 3.62 5.81 9.19
N VAL A 121 2.50 6.48 8.90
CA VAL A 121 2.26 7.87 9.32
C VAL A 121 1.94 8.01 10.81
N TYR A 122 1.60 6.92 11.49
CA TYR A 122 1.19 6.95 12.89
C TYR A 122 2.34 6.87 13.88
N TYR A 123 2.19 7.57 14.99
CA TYR A 123 2.96 7.31 16.20
C TYR A 123 2.41 6.05 16.89
N PRO A 124 3.23 5.22 17.54
CA PRO A 124 2.76 4.05 18.27
C PRO A 124 1.70 4.40 19.33
N ALA A 125 0.54 3.78 19.24
CA ALA A 125 -0.59 3.92 20.14
C ALA A 125 -1.33 2.59 20.31
N PRO A 126 -2.18 2.43 21.35
CA PRO A 126 -3.00 1.22 21.52
C PRO A 126 -3.91 0.92 20.32
N ILE A 127 -4.51 1.95 19.75
CA ILE A 127 -5.28 1.92 18.49
C ILE A 127 -4.91 3.18 17.71
N LEU A 128 -4.70 3.04 16.39
CA LEU A 128 -4.31 4.12 15.49
C LEU A 128 -5.57 4.78 14.92
N LEU A 129 -5.86 5.99 15.38
CA LEU A 129 -7.02 6.80 14.98
C LEU A 129 -6.62 7.79 13.89
N GLU A 130 -7.46 7.97 12.87
CA GLU A 130 -7.15 8.83 11.73
C GLU A 130 -6.86 10.28 12.12
N ASP A 131 -7.55 10.79 13.13
CA ASP A 131 -7.45 12.20 13.54
C ASP A 131 -6.21 12.51 14.40
N ASP A 132 -5.51 11.47 14.89
CA ASP A 132 -4.33 11.65 15.76
C ASP A 132 -3.04 11.91 14.96
N VAL A 133 -3.04 11.73 13.64
CA VAL A 133 -1.84 11.85 12.82
C VAL A 133 -1.16 13.20 12.98
N TRP A 134 -1.91 14.29 12.98
CA TRP A 134 -1.33 15.63 13.03
C TRP A 134 -1.03 16.14 14.46
N ASN A 135 -1.41 15.37 15.47
CA ASN A 135 -1.10 15.65 16.89
C ASN A 135 0.19 14.96 17.35
N THR A 136 0.81 14.14 16.49
CA THR A 136 1.97 13.32 16.82
C THR A 136 2.99 13.35 15.70
N THR A 137 4.11 12.61 15.86
CA THR A 137 5.08 12.32 14.79
C THR A 137 4.85 10.91 14.24
N PRO A 138 5.42 10.54 13.08
CA PRO A 138 5.50 9.14 12.68
C PRO A 138 6.28 8.29 13.69
N SER A 139 6.08 6.96 13.63
CA SER A 139 6.90 6.03 14.42
C SER A 139 8.40 6.25 14.18
N PRO A 140 9.25 6.21 15.23
CA PRO A 140 10.70 6.20 15.07
C PRO A 140 11.21 5.07 14.15
N ASN A 141 10.48 3.95 14.07
CA ASN A 141 10.80 2.81 13.19
C ASN A 141 10.43 3.06 11.71
N ASP A 142 9.56 4.04 11.42
CA ASP A 142 9.15 4.43 10.06
C ASP A 142 9.39 5.93 9.81
N TRP A 143 10.33 6.53 10.51
CA TRP A 143 10.51 7.99 10.58
C TRP A 143 10.51 8.67 9.21
N TYR A 144 11.41 8.27 8.33
CA TYR A 144 11.56 8.92 7.03
C TYR A 144 10.44 8.59 6.05
N GLY A 145 9.98 7.35 6.04
CA GLY A 145 8.85 6.91 5.21
C GLY A 145 7.53 7.52 5.67
N GLY A 146 7.30 7.55 6.97
CA GLY A 146 6.13 8.15 7.58
C GLY A 146 6.03 9.65 7.29
N TRP A 147 7.13 10.39 7.44
CA TRP A 147 7.17 11.81 7.08
C TRP A 147 6.94 12.04 5.58
N ALA A 148 7.54 11.23 4.71
CA ALA A 148 7.32 11.36 3.27
C ALA A 148 5.84 11.12 2.89
N LYS A 149 5.16 10.20 3.57
CA LYS A 149 3.71 9.97 3.37
C LYS A 149 2.87 11.11 3.96
N ARG A 150 3.20 11.62 5.15
CA ARG A 150 2.53 12.82 5.72
C ARG A 150 2.70 14.04 4.82
N MET A 151 3.89 14.25 4.25
CA MET A 151 4.11 15.35 3.30
C MET A 151 3.22 15.22 2.06
N GLY A 152 2.97 13.98 1.58
CA GLY A 152 2.00 13.75 0.51
C GLY A 152 0.58 14.11 0.92
N GLU A 153 0.14 13.74 2.12
CA GLU A 153 -1.18 14.14 2.64
C GLU A 153 -1.31 15.65 2.76
N LEU A 154 -0.28 16.33 3.26
CA LEU A 154 -0.24 17.79 3.36
C LEU A 154 -0.27 18.47 1.98
N ASN A 155 0.44 17.92 0.99
CA ASN A 155 0.40 18.43 -0.38
C ASN A 155 -0.99 18.29 -1.01
N VAL A 156 -1.71 17.20 -0.71
CA VAL A 156 -3.12 17.02 -1.13
C VAL A 156 -4.01 18.09 -0.50
N GLU A 157 -3.91 18.28 0.81
CA GLU A 157 -4.68 19.30 1.55
C GLU A 157 -4.41 20.70 1.00
N ALA A 158 -3.14 21.08 0.86
CA ALA A 158 -2.74 22.36 0.30
C ALA A 158 -3.29 22.58 -1.13
N SER A 159 -3.24 21.54 -1.97
CA SER A 159 -3.79 21.61 -3.32
C SER A 159 -5.32 21.74 -3.31
N MET A 160 -6.04 21.02 -2.45
CA MET A 160 -7.49 21.19 -2.31
C MET A 160 -7.86 22.62 -1.92
N ILE A 161 -7.12 23.23 -1.01
CA ILE A 161 -7.33 24.63 -0.58
C ILE A 161 -7.04 25.60 -1.73
N GLU A 162 -5.86 25.48 -2.36
CA GLU A 162 -5.43 26.42 -3.40
C GLU A 162 -6.33 26.40 -4.62
N TYR A 163 -6.77 25.21 -5.05
CA TYR A 163 -7.64 25.06 -6.23
C TYR A 163 -9.14 25.10 -5.88
N GLY A 164 -9.51 25.30 -4.62
CA GLY A 164 -10.91 25.39 -4.17
C GLY A 164 -11.72 24.12 -4.43
N ARG A 165 -11.09 22.94 -4.29
CA ARG A 165 -11.69 21.64 -4.61
C ARG A 165 -11.60 20.68 -3.44
N ASN A 166 -12.64 19.91 -3.24
CA ASN A 166 -12.69 18.85 -2.24
C ASN A 166 -12.92 17.50 -2.95
N ASN A 167 -11.96 17.12 -3.79
CA ASN A 167 -12.05 16.00 -4.73
C ASN A 167 -10.90 14.99 -4.58
N CYS A 168 -10.52 14.72 -3.34
CA CYS A 168 -9.45 13.77 -3.06
C CYS A 168 -9.82 12.81 -1.92
N SER A 169 -9.50 11.54 -2.12
CA SER A 169 -9.51 10.51 -1.08
C SER A 169 -8.09 10.23 -0.60
N ILE A 170 -7.87 10.20 0.70
CA ILE A 170 -6.64 9.76 1.33
C ILE A 170 -6.91 8.43 2.02
N VAL A 171 -6.20 7.38 1.65
CA VAL A 171 -6.30 6.08 2.30
C VAL A 171 -4.99 5.72 2.99
N ARG A 172 -5.08 5.17 4.19
CA ARG A 172 -3.95 4.69 5.00
C ARG A 172 -4.09 3.18 5.18
N PRO A 173 -3.49 2.37 4.29
CA PRO A 173 -3.53 0.92 4.43
C PRO A 173 -2.72 0.45 5.64
N ALA A 174 -3.20 -0.62 6.28
CA ALA A 174 -2.47 -1.41 7.27
C ALA A 174 -1.33 -2.21 6.61
N ASN A 175 -0.83 -3.28 7.26
CA ASN A 175 0.20 -4.10 6.64
C ASN A 175 -0.42 -4.94 5.52
N ILE A 176 -0.15 -4.54 4.28
CA ILE A 176 -0.70 -5.20 3.10
C ILE A 176 0.12 -6.45 2.78
N TYR A 177 -0.57 -7.53 2.44
CA TYR A 177 0.03 -8.77 1.95
C TYR A 177 -0.82 -9.38 0.82
N GLY A 178 -0.25 -10.29 0.06
CA GLY A 178 -1.00 -11.00 -0.99
C GLY A 178 -0.15 -11.44 -2.18
N LYS A 179 -0.82 -11.91 -3.21
CA LYS A 179 -0.19 -12.27 -4.48
C LYS A 179 0.58 -11.07 -5.06
N TRP A 180 1.71 -11.32 -5.70
CA TRP A 180 2.57 -10.29 -6.27
C TRP A 180 3.24 -9.39 -5.23
N ASP A 181 3.33 -9.83 -3.97
CA ASP A 181 4.18 -9.18 -2.98
C ASP A 181 5.66 -9.36 -3.32
N ILE A 182 6.55 -8.73 -2.58
CA ILE A 182 7.99 -8.94 -2.64
C ILE A 182 8.33 -10.09 -1.70
N PHE A 183 9.07 -11.08 -2.21
CA PHE A 183 9.43 -12.30 -1.46
C PHE A 183 10.96 -12.47 -1.32
N ASN A 184 11.74 -11.42 -1.55
CA ASN A 184 13.20 -11.42 -1.42
C ASN A 184 13.64 -10.65 -0.15
N ASP A 185 14.89 -10.25 -0.08
CA ASP A 185 15.51 -9.50 1.02
C ASP A 185 14.85 -8.14 1.34
N LYS A 186 14.07 -7.59 0.41
CA LYS A 186 13.27 -6.36 0.61
C LYS A 186 11.85 -6.62 1.10
N ALA A 187 11.49 -7.88 1.31
CA ALA A 187 10.15 -8.28 1.72
C ALA A 187 9.77 -7.73 3.10
N THR A 188 8.50 -7.45 3.26
CA THR A 188 7.89 -7.24 4.58
C THR A 188 7.64 -8.60 5.26
N VAL A 189 7.20 -8.60 6.51
CA VAL A 189 7.15 -9.81 7.35
C VAL A 189 6.45 -10.99 6.68
N VAL A 190 5.27 -10.81 6.07
CA VAL A 190 4.53 -11.92 5.44
C VAL A 190 5.28 -12.50 4.24
N GLY A 191 5.75 -11.63 3.33
CA GLY A 191 6.52 -12.07 2.16
C GLY A 191 7.83 -12.77 2.56
N SER A 192 8.54 -12.24 3.56
CA SER A 192 9.76 -12.85 4.08
C SER A 192 9.51 -14.21 4.72
N LEU A 193 8.47 -14.36 5.54
CA LEU A 193 8.13 -15.62 6.18
C LEU A 193 7.69 -16.69 5.17
N ILE A 194 6.90 -16.31 4.16
CA ILE A 194 6.49 -17.25 3.10
C ILE A 194 7.71 -17.71 2.30
N ASN A 195 8.60 -16.78 1.91
CA ASN A 195 9.82 -17.14 1.20
C ASN A 195 10.67 -18.12 1.99
N LYS A 196 10.94 -17.83 3.28
CA LYS A 196 11.71 -18.71 4.16
C LYS A 196 11.01 -20.06 4.39
N GLY A 197 9.70 -20.05 4.65
CA GLY A 197 8.93 -21.27 4.83
C GLY A 197 8.99 -22.20 3.63
N TYR A 198 9.06 -21.65 2.42
CA TYR A 198 9.20 -22.41 1.18
C TYR A 198 10.63 -22.87 0.91
N GLN A 199 11.64 -22.00 1.11
CA GLN A 199 13.02 -22.24 0.69
C GLN A 199 13.87 -22.94 1.76
N ASP A 200 13.67 -22.63 3.06
CA ASP A 200 14.56 -23.03 4.12
C ASP A 200 14.05 -24.31 4.81
N ASP A 201 14.95 -25.05 5.48
CA ASP A 201 14.59 -26.26 6.25
C ASP A 201 13.81 -25.90 7.53
N VAL A 202 14.07 -24.73 8.10
CA VAL A 202 13.40 -24.19 9.29
C VAL A 202 12.95 -22.76 9.07
N LEU A 203 11.83 -22.36 9.70
CA LEU A 203 11.32 -20.99 9.59
C LEU A 203 11.98 -20.10 10.67
N THR A 204 13.02 -19.37 10.28
CA THR A 204 13.65 -18.38 11.17
C THR A 204 12.86 -17.07 11.20
N VAL A 205 12.34 -16.72 12.38
CA VAL A 205 11.53 -15.53 12.64
C VAL A 205 12.30 -14.53 13.51
N TRP A 206 12.36 -13.27 13.09
CA TRP A 206 13.02 -12.21 13.87
C TRP A 206 12.20 -11.82 15.10
N GLY A 207 12.89 -11.68 16.24
CA GLY A 207 12.28 -11.33 17.51
C GLY A 207 11.67 -12.53 18.23
N ASP A 208 10.70 -12.28 19.09
CA ASP A 208 10.03 -13.25 19.95
C ASP A 208 8.59 -13.58 19.52
N GLY A 209 8.14 -12.98 18.41
CA GLY A 209 6.78 -13.16 17.89
C GLY A 209 5.68 -12.37 18.58
N THR A 210 5.98 -11.64 19.66
CA THR A 210 4.95 -10.88 20.43
C THR A 210 4.40 -9.63 19.75
N PRO A 211 5.09 -8.92 18.82
CA PRO A 211 4.53 -7.74 18.19
C PRO A 211 3.20 -8.00 17.48
N ILE A 212 2.25 -7.09 17.69
CA ILE A 212 0.91 -7.14 17.11
C ILE A 212 0.83 -6.25 15.88
N ARG A 213 0.25 -6.76 14.81
CA ARG A 213 0.01 -6.03 13.56
C ARG A 213 -1.42 -6.22 13.08
N ASP A 214 -1.91 -5.21 12.37
CA ASP A 214 -3.11 -5.30 11.53
C ASP A 214 -2.66 -5.67 10.13
N PHE A 215 -3.20 -6.76 9.58
CA PHE A 215 -2.91 -7.22 8.22
C PHE A 215 -4.17 -7.17 7.35
N ILE A 216 -4.01 -6.69 6.13
CA ILE A 216 -5.10 -6.62 5.16
C ILE A 216 -4.65 -7.20 3.80
N TYR A 217 -5.52 -8.02 3.22
CA TYR A 217 -5.25 -8.63 1.92
C TYR A 217 -5.30 -7.59 0.80
N SER A 218 -4.39 -7.67 -0.16
CA SER A 218 -4.24 -6.67 -1.24
C SER A 218 -5.50 -6.43 -2.06
N LYS A 219 -6.36 -7.44 -2.23
CA LYS A 219 -7.65 -7.30 -2.90
C LYS A 219 -8.61 -6.41 -2.09
N ASP A 220 -8.65 -6.57 -0.78
CA ASP A 220 -9.51 -5.74 0.08
C ASP A 220 -9.04 -4.29 0.10
N VAL A 221 -7.72 -4.05 0.07
CA VAL A 221 -7.19 -2.68 -0.10
C VAL A 221 -7.65 -2.06 -1.41
N ALA A 222 -7.56 -2.79 -2.52
CA ALA A 222 -8.01 -2.32 -3.82
C ALA A 222 -9.52 -2.05 -3.85
N MET A 223 -10.33 -2.93 -3.24
CA MET A 223 -11.78 -2.72 -3.08
C MET A 223 -12.08 -1.50 -2.22
N GLY A 224 -11.33 -1.30 -1.12
CA GLY A 224 -11.46 -0.11 -0.27
C GLY A 224 -11.11 1.18 -1.01
N MET A 225 -10.02 1.20 -1.77
CA MET A 225 -9.65 2.34 -2.60
C MET A 225 -10.74 2.71 -3.61
N LEU A 226 -11.25 1.72 -4.33
CA LEU A 226 -12.32 1.91 -5.29
C LEU A 226 -13.59 2.44 -4.60
N HIS A 227 -13.95 1.84 -3.47
CA HIS A 227 -15.11 2.24 -2.67
C HIS A 227 -15.02 3.70 -2.19
N MET A 228 -13.85 4.14 -1.71
CA MET A 228 -13.65 5.53 -1.25
C MET A 228 -13.82 6.53 -2.42
N VAL A 229 -13.35 6.19 -3.61
CA VAL A 229 -13.52 7.02 -4.81
C VAL A 229 -14.98 7.04 -5.26
N GLU A 230 -15.64 5.88 -5.37
CA GLU A 230 -17.05 5.80 -5.79
C GLU A 230 -18.00 6.56 -4.85
N ASN A 231 -17.68 6.60 -3.55
CA ASN A 231 -18.47 7.30 -2.54
C ASN A 231 -17.96 8.72 -2.23
N GLU A 232 -17.00 9.24 -2.99
CA GLU A 232 -16.49 10.61 -2.87
C GLU A 232 -16.04 10.95 -1.43
N VAL A 233 -15.31 10.00 -0.81
CA VAL A 233 -14.85 10.14 0.58
C VAL A 233 -13.62 11.04 0.63
N THR A 234 -13.73 12.19 1.31
CA THR A 234 -12.66 13.20 1.39
C THR A 234 -11.87 13.19 2.69
N LYS A 235 -12.44 12.63 3.77
CA LYS A 235 -11.68 12.46 5.02
C LYS A 235 -10.67 11.31 4.88
N PRO A 236 -9.45 11.42 5.46
CA PRO A 236 -8.52 10.31 5.51
C PRO A 236 -9.14 9.06 6.15
N VAL A 237 -8.93 7.88 5.56
CA VAL A 237 -9.53 6.62 6.00
C VAL A 237 -8.47 5.54 6.17
N ASN A 238 -8.52 4.86 7.29
CA ASN A 238 -7.77 3.63 7.52
C ASN A 238 -8.37 2.46 6.72
N LEU A 239 -7.53 1.76 5.98
CA LEU A 239 -7.88 0.50 5.34
C LEU A 239 -7.12 -0.63 6.06
N GLY A 240 -7.75 -1.19 7.07
CA GLY A 240 -7.24 -2.29 7.89
C GLY A 240 -8.29 -3.37 8.07
N SER A 241 -7.90 -4.47 8.71
CA SER A 241 -8.83 -5.51 9.15
C SER A 241 -9.50 -5.17 10.49
N GLY A 242 -8.92 -4.24 11.24
CA GLY A 242 -9.32 -3.93 12.62
C GLY A 242 -9.02 -5.04 13.61
N LYS A 243 -8.28 -6.08 13.18
CA LYS A 243 -7.89 -7.23 14.01
C LYS A 243 -6.38 -7.23 14.23
N GLY A 244 -5.99 -7.21 15.48
CA GLY A 244 -4.58 -7.35 15.86
C GLY A 244 -4.18 -8.83 15.88
N VAL A 245 -3.13 -9.17 15.15
CA VAL A 245 -2.57 -10.52 15.08
C VAL A 245 -1.10 -10.45 15.45
N THR A 246 -0.62 -11.38 16.26
CA THR A 246 0.80 -11.47 16.63
C THR A 246 1.64 -12.01 15.47
N ILE A 247 2.90 -11.64 15.43
CA ILE A 247 3.84 -12.25 14.45
C ILE A 247 3.94 -13.76 14.69
N LYS A 248 3.80 -14.21 15.95
CA LYS A 248 3.76 -15.62 16.29
C LYS A 248 2.62 -16.36 15.59
N GLU A 249 1.37 -15.87 15.67
CA GLU A 249 0.21 -16.48 15.02
C GLU A 249 0.40 -16.63 13.50
N ILE A 250 0.94 -15.58 12.84
CA ILE A 250 1.24 -15.67 11.41
C ILE A 250 2.33 -16.68 11.10
N SER A 251 3.40 -16.69 11.91
CA SER A 251 4.51 -17.63 11.74
C SER A 251 4.04 -19.08 11.90
N GLU A 252 3.16 -19.34 12.86
CA GLU A 252 2.57 -20.67 13.09
C GLU A 252 1.70 -21.12 11.90
N ILE A 253 0.88 -20.23 11.32
CA ILE A 253 0.09 -20.55 10.13
C ILE A 253 1.00 -20.91 8.94
N ILE A 254 2.04 -20.12 8.70
CA ILE A 254 2.99 -20.33 7.59
C ILE A 254 3.84 -21.59 7.82
N ALA A 255 4.35 -21.79 9.03
CA ALA A 255 5.14 -22.95 9.40
C ALA A 255 4.33 -24.25 9.25
N ASN A 256 3.09 -24.26 9.73
CA ASN A 256 2.19 -25.41 9.57
C ASN A 256 1.91 -25.71 8.10
N TYR A 257 1.72 -24.70 7.27
CA TYR A 257 1.47 -24.89 5.84
C TYR A 257 2.64 -25.57 5.12
N PHE A 258 3.87 -25.13 5.40
CA PHE A 258 5.10 -25.69 4.80
C PHE A 258 5.73 -26.84 5.60
N SER A 259 5.11 -27.26 6.71
CA SER A 259 5.61 -28.31 7.61
C SER A 259 7.02 -28.02 8.13
N LYS A 260 7.23 -26.79 8.64
CA LYS A 260 8.51 -26.30 9.16
C LYS A 260 8.48 -26.08 10.67
N ASP A 261 9.61 -26.32 11.33
CA ASP A 261 9.83 -25.88 12.71
C ASP A 261 10.18 -24.38 12.74
N ILE A 262 9.77 -23.69 13.81
CA ILE A 262 10.04 -22.26 14.00
C ILE A 262 11.26 -22.06 14.90
N ILE A 263 12.20 -21.23 14.46
CA ILE A 263 13.32 -20.73 15.27
C ILE A 263 13.16 -19.22 15.45
N TRP A 264 13.17 -18.77 16.72
CA TRP A 264 13.07 -17.36 17.08
C TRP A 264 14.46 -16.74 17.21
N ASP A 265 14.76 -15.71 16.40
CA ASP A 265 15.99 -14.93 16.47
C ASP A 265 15.74 -13.63 17.27
N SER A 266 15.86 -13.74 18.59
CA SER A 266 15.58 -12.64 19.53
C SER A 266 16.60 -11.49 19.47
N GLU A 267 17.73 -11.66 18.79
CA GLU A 267 18.73 -10.61 18.63
C GLU A 267 18.33 -9.60 17.52
N LYS A 268 17.40 -9.97 16.67
CA LYS A 268 16.92 -9.11 15.58
C LYS A 268 15.84 -8.14 16.04
N PRO A 269 15.77 -6.94 15.42
CA PRO A 269 14.81 -5.91 15.79
C PRO A 269 13.36 -6.34 15.51
N MET A 270 12.45 -6.03 16.44
CA MET A 270 11.02 -6.37 16.35
C MET A 270 10.13 -5.21 15.83
N GLY A 271 10.68 -4.00 15.77
CA GLY A 271 9.89 -2.79 15.44
C GLY A 271 8.92 -2.38 16.55
N ASP A 272 7.81 -1.72 16.19
CA ASP A 272 6.80 -1.27 17.16
C ASP A 272 6.08 -2.46 17.81
N LYS A 273 5.76 -2.34 19.11
CA LYS A 273 5.06 -3.41 19.85
C LYS A 273 3.66 -3.68 19.29
N LYS A 274 2.95 -2.64 18.86
CA LYS A 274 1.58 -2.76 18.36
C LYS A 274 1.29 -1.75 17.26
N ARG A 275 0.66 -2.22 16.19
CA ARG A 275 0.08 -1.40 15.11
C ARG A 275 -1.29 -1.97 14.77
N LEU A 276 -2.32 -1.45 15.40
CA LEU A 276 -3.72 -1.81 15.19
C LEU A 276 -4.48 -0.56 14.79
N MET A 277 -5.10 -0.57 13.63
CA MET A 277 -5.86 0.56 13.10
C MET A 277 -7.31 0.51 13.58
N SER A 278 -7.89 1.68 13.90
CA SER A 278 -9.35 1.80 13.93
C SER A 278 -9.88 1.68 12.52
N VAL A 279 -10.96 0.93 12.35
CA VAL A 279 -11.67 0.77 11.07
C VAL A 279 -13.08 1.36 11.12
N GLU A 280 -13.45 2.02 12.22
CA GLU A 280 -14.78 2.59 12.43
C GLU A 280 -15.15 3.57 11.32
N ARG A 281 -14.19 4.39 10.87
CA ARG A 281 -14.43 5.35 9.79
C ARG A 281 -14.68 4.67 8.45
N SER A 282 -13.90 3.67 8.06
CA SER A 282 -14.15 2.90 6.84
C SER A 282 -15.49 2.18 6.87
N GLU A 283 -15.85 1.61 8.02
CA GLU A 283 -17.14 0.96 8.24
C GLU A 283 -18.31 1.96 8.19
N SER A 284 -18.14 3.17 8.69
CA SER A 284 -19.17 4.23 8.60
C SER A 284 -19.47 4.65 7.16
N TYR A 285 -18.49 4.48 6.26
CA TYR A 285 -18.67 4.66 4.81
C TYR A 285 -19.14 3.37 4.11
N GLY A 286 -19.40 2.29 4.83
CA GLY A 286 -19.92 1.03 4.28
C GLY A 286 -18.85 0.07 3.76
N PHE A 287 -17.57 0.31 4.04
CA PHE A 287 -16.50 -0.60 3.62
C PHE A 287 -16.07 -1.52 4.77
N LYS A 288 -15.99 -2.84 4.46
CA LYS A 288 -15.40 -3.87 5.33
C LYS A 288 -14.54 -4.83 4.49
N PRO A 289 -13.33 -5.22 4.96
CA PRO A 289 -12.56 -6.28 4.34
C PRO A 289 -13.35 -7.60 4.30
N GLN A 290 -13.16 -8.36 3.24
CA GLN A 290 -13.89 -9.61 2.99
C GLN A 290 -13.03 -10.87 3.15
N VAL A 291 -11.70 -10.73 3.03
CA VAL A 291 -10.78 -11.87 3.07
C VAL A 291 -10.23 -12.04 4.49
N SER A 292 -10.45 -13.22 5.07
CA SER A 292 -9.84 -13.55 6.36
C SER A 292 -8.32 -13.65 6.25
N LEU A 293 -7.60 -13.48 7.37
CA LEU A 293 -6.14 -13.61 7.38
C LEU A 293 -5.70 -14.98 6.88
N GLU A 294 -6.32 -16.04 7.38
CA GLU A 294 -6.00 -17.42 7.03
C GLU A 294 -6.21 -17.69 5.54
N ASP A 295 -7.38 -17.31 5.00
CA ASP A 295 -7.66 -17.43 3.57
C ASP A 295 -6.68 -16.64 2.71
N GLY A 296 -6.36 -15.41 3.11
CA GLY A 296 -5.41 -14.57 2.40
C GLY A 296 -4.00 -15.16 2.39
N LEU A 297 -3.54 -15.69 3.53
CA LEU A 297 -2.23 -16.36 3.64
C LEU A 297 -2.19 -17.62 2.76
N VAL A 298 -3.20 -18.50 2.85
CA VAL A 298 -3.27 -19.71 2.02
C VAL A 298 -3.27 -19.37 0.52
N ARG A 299 -4.05 -18.37 0.09
CA ARG A 299 -4.05 -17.91 -1.31
C ARG A 299 -2.69 -17.36 -1.75
N THR A 300 -1.97 -16.71 -0.84
CA THR A 300 -0.66 -16.14 -1.13
C THR A 300 0.40 -17.24 -1.22
N MET A 301 0.40 -18.20 -0.28
CA MET A 301 1.35 -19.31 -0.26
C MET A 301 1.17 -20.22 -1.48
N LYS A 302 -0.07 -20.62 -1.82
CA LYS A 302 -0.35 -21.39 -3.04
C LYS A 302 0.12 -20.69 -4.31
N TRP A 303 -0.13 -19.37 -4.39
CA TRP A 303 0.34 -18.59 -5.52
C TRP A 303 1.87 -18.53 -5.57
N TYR A 304 2.55 -18.42 -4.42
CA TYR A 304 3.99 -18.39 -4.34
C TYR A 304 4.62 -19.72 -4.76
N GLU A 305 4.04 -20.86 -4.37
CA GLU A 305 4.48 -22.18 -4.82
C GLU A 305 4.38 -22.35 -6.35
N GLU A 306 3.36 -21.75 -6.97
CA GLU A 306 3.11 -21.88 -8.40
C GLU A 306 3.96 -20.91 -9.25
N TYR A 307 4.19 -19.68 -8.76
CA TYR A 307 4.78 -18.59 -9.55
C TYR A 307 5.96 -17.89 -8.87
N GLY A 308 6.19 -18.08 -7.60
CA GLY A 308 7.10 -17.26 -6.80
C GLY A 308 8.58 -17.46 -7.11
N TYR A 309 8.95 -18.58 -7.69
CA TYR A 309 10.33 -18.89 -8.10
C TYR A 309 10.77 -18.15 -9.38
N GLU A 310 9.84 -17.51 -10.10
CA GLU A 310 10.13 -16.73 -11.31
C GLU A 310 10.31 -15.22 -11.01
N LEU A 311 10.17 -14.81 -9.74
CA LEU A 311 10.22 -13.42 -9.29
C LEU A 311 11.55 -13.07 -8.64
#